data_42b59dd5a6e11ffe983b72be670ef928
#
_entry.id   42b59dd5a6e11ffe983b72be670ef928
#
_cell.length_a   1.000
_cell.length_b   1.000
_cell.length_c   1.000
_cell.angle_alpha   90.00
_cell.angle_beta   90.00
_cell.angle_gamma   90.00
#
_symmetry.space_group_name_H-M   'P 1'
#
loop_
_entity.id
_entity.type
_entity.pdbx_description
1 polymer ?
#
loop_
_entity_poly.entity_id
_entity_poly.type
_entity_poly.pdbx_seq_one_letter_code
_entity_poly.pdbx_strand_id
1 'polypeptide(L)'
;MNLVIDIGNTKVKAAVFELDTIKVAYVFDEVNFFEELEYILEKHEITHCILSSVKETREDYLQELQKIPFFILLDATTKVPLKNLYSTPTTLGIDRIALAAAAVSLYPQKNSLIIDAGTCITYDFINLKSEYLGGAISPGIDVRYQSLHHY
;
A
#
# COMPACT_ATOMS: atom_id res chain seq x y z
N MET A 1 2.83 12.11 14.58
CA MET A 1 2.89 10.70 14.15
C MET A 1 2.61 10.61 12.65
N ASN A 2 2.92 9.47 12.01
CA ASN A 2 2.67 9.24 10.59
C ASN A 2 1.50 8.27 10.42
N LEU A 3 0.54 8.62 9.57
CA LEU A 3 -0.57 7.76 9.16
C LEU A 3 -0.30 7.19 7.78
N VAL A 4 -0.41 5.89 7.64
CA VAL A 4 -0.33 5.18 6.36
C VAL A 4 -1.70 4.57 6.09
N ILE A 5 -2.27 4.81 4.92
CA ILE A 5 -3.56 4.25 4.50
C ILE A 5 -3.37 3.51 3.18
N ASP A 6 -3.91 2.29 3.11
CA ASP A 6 -3.94 1.47 1.91
C ASP A 6 -5.39 1.08 1.60
N ILE A 7 -5.92 1.62 0.51
CA ILE A 7 -7.26 1.29 -0.01
C ILE A 7 -7.11 0.14 -1.01
N GLY A 8 -7.31 -1.08 -0.49
CA GLY A 8 -7.32 -2.29 -1.30
C GLY A 8 -8.68 -2.55 -1.97
N ASN A 9 -8.79 -3.66 -2.69
CA ASN A 9 -10.04 -4.06 -3.34
C ASN A 9 -11.15 -4.44 -2.34
N THR A 10 -10.79 -5.03 -1.23
CA THR A 10 -11.73 -5.63 -0.27
C THR A 10 -11.84 -4.83 1.02
N LYS A 11 -10.73 -4.34 1.52
CA LYS A 11 -10.64 -3.65 2.81
C LYS A 11 -9.72 -2.42 2.69
N VAL A 12 -9.94 -1.46 3.58
CA VAL A 12 -8.99 -0.41 3.89
C VAL A 12 -8.14 -0.85 5.08
N LYS A 13 -6.84 -0.65 4.95
CA LYS A 13 -5.87 -0.87 6.03
C LYS A 13 -5.26 0.48 6.38
N ALA A 14 -5.15 0.77 7.66
CA ALA A 14 -4.46 1.96 8.13
C ALA A 14 -3.51 1.60 9.27
N ALA A 15 -2.40 2.32 9.35
CA ALA A 15 -1.45 2.14 10.45
C ALA A 15 -0.89 3.50 10.90
N VAL A 16 -0.80 3.66 12.21
CA VAL A 16 -0.16 4.83 12.82
C VAL A 16 1.25 4.43 13.25
N PHE A 17 2.21 5.22 12.78
CA PHE A 17 3.63 5.04 13.10
C PHE A 17 4.15 6.16 13.98
N GLU A 18 4.99 5.79 14.92
CA GLU A 18 5.90 6.69 15.61
C GLU A 18 7.32 6.34 15.19
N LEU A 19 7.96 7.22 14.44
CA LEU A 19 9.21 6.90 13.71
C LEU A 19 9.00 5.65 12.83
N ASP A 20 9.78 4.59 13.06
CA ASP A 20 9.74 3.34 12.28
C ASP A 20 8.91 2.23 12.96
N THR A 21 8.18 2.56 14.04
CA THR A 21 7.43 1.57 14.82
C THR A 21 5.94 1.75 14.62
N ILE A 22 5.24 0.66 14.26
CA ILE A 22 3.78 0.62 14.23
C ILE A 22 3.27 0.68 15.67
N LYS A 23 2.49 1.71 15.98
CA LYS A 23 1.80 1.87 17.28
C LYS A 23 0.48 1.11 17.29
N VAL A 24 -0.25 1.21 16.18
CA VAL A 24 -1.55 0.56 16.01
C VAL A 24 -1.84 0.39 14.52
N ALA A 25 -2.57 -0.67 14.20
CA ALA A 25 -3.09 -0.92 12.85
C ALA A 25 -4.60 -1.12 12.91
N TYR A 26 -5.28 -0.66 11.87
CA TYR A 26 -6.71 -0.72 11.68
C TYR A 26 -7.03 -1.44 10.37
N VAL A 27 -8.12 -2.20 10.35
CA VAL A 27 -8.66 -2.84 9.14
C VAL A 27 -10.16 -2.65 9.16
N PHE A 28 -10.72 -2.01 8.14
CA PHE A 28 -12.13 -1.68 8.09
C PHE A 28 -12.69 -1.71 6.67
N ASP A 29 -14.02 -1.68 6.57
CA ASP A 29 -14.72 -1.56 5.29
C ASP A 29 -14.70 -0.11 4.81
N GLU A 30 -14.55 0.08 3.51
CA GLU A 30 -14.44 1.42 2.92
C GLU A 30 -15.66 2.31 3.23
N VAL A 31 -16.83 1.72 3.45
CA VAL A 31 -18.04 2.46 3.84
C VAL A 31 -17.86 3.24 5.14
N ASN A 32 -16.98 2.78 6.03
CA ASN A 32 -16.69 3.38 7.33
C ASN A 32 -15.48 4.35 7.28
N PHE A 33 -14.99 4.71 6.08
CA PHE A 33 -13.74 5.47 5.92
C PHE A 33 -13.69 6.74 6.76
N PHE A 34 -14.73 7.55 6.73
CA PHE A 34 -14.75 8.84 7.45
C PHE A 34 -14.83 8.66 8.97
N GLU A 35 -15.65 7.73 9.44
CA GLU A 35 -15.80 7.42 10.86
C GLU A 35 -14.46 6.91 11.44
N GLU A 36 -13.82 5.98 10.74
CA GLU A 36 -12.53 5.43 11.16
C GLU A 36 -11.40 6.46 11.06
N LEU A 37 -11.39 7.30 10.02
CA LEU A 37 -10.42 8.38 9.89
C LEU A 37 -10.57 9.39 11.03
N GLU A 38 -11.79 9.85 11.34
CA GLU A 38 -12.06 10.77 12.45
C GLU A 38 -11.58 10.17 13.77
N TYR A 39 -11.93 8.91 14.03
CA TYR A 39 -11.47 8.19 15.23
C TYR A 39 -9.94 8.14 15.34
N ILE A 40 -9.24 7.88 14.23
CA ILE A 40 -7.77 7.83 14.21
C ILE A 40 -7.19 9.21 14.50
N LEU A 41 -7.74 10.28 13.89
CA LEU A 41 -7.26 11.65 14.06
C LEU A 41 -7.52 12.19 15.47
N GLU A 42 -8.61 11.79 16.12
CA GLU A 42 -8.89 12.14 17.51
C GLU A 42 -7.93 11.47 18.51
N LYS A 43 -7.52 10.24 18.21
CA LYS A 43 -6.67 9.44 19.11
C LYS A 43 -5.18 9.74 18.95
N HIS A 44 -4.76 10.24 17.79
CA HIS A 44 -3.35 10.37 17.45
C HIS A 44 -3.06 11.74 16.83
N GLU A 45 -2.01 12.39 17.28
CA GLU A 45 -1.53 13.64 16.68
C GLU A 45 -0.81 13.34 15.36
N ILE A 46 -1.60 13.25 14.27
CA ILE A 46 -1.11 12.93 12.93
C ILE A 46 -0.63 14.21 12.26
N THR A 47 0.63 14.20 11.83
CA THR A 47 1.25 15.32 11.09
C THR A 47 1.57 14.97 9.64
N HIS A 48 1.75 13.69 9.32
CA HIS A 48 2.07 13.19 7.99
C HIS A 48 1.11 12.06 7.64
N CYS A 49 0.65 12.05 6.39
CA CYS A 49 -0.17 10.97 5.88
C CYS A 49 0.28 10.57 4.47
N ILE A 50 0.32 9.28 4.21
CA ILE A 50 0.46 8.72 2.87
C ILE A 50 -0.72 7.82 2.57
N LEU A 51 -1.33 8.00 1.40
CA LEU A 51 -2.41 7.18 0.88
C LEU A 51 -1.93 6.39 -0.32
N SER A 52 -2.11 5.06 -0.27
CA SER A 52 -2.03 4.14 -1.40
C SER A 52 -3.44 3.71 -1.77
N SER A 53 -3.74 3.60 -3.07
CA SER A 53 -5.03 3.07 -3.55
C SER A 53 -4.84 2.28 -4.84
N VAL A 54 -5.41 1.08 -4.90
CA VAL A 54 -5.42 0.25 -6.12
C VAL A 54 -6.53 0.61 -7.11
N LYS A 55 -7.36 1.58 -6.74
CA LYS A 55 -8.47 2.11 -7.55
C LYS A 55 -8.46 3.63 -7.56
N GLU A 56 -9.28 4.23 -8.41
CA GLU A 56 -9.46 5.68 -8.40
C GLU A 56 -9.91 6.14 -7.01
N THR A 57 -9.16 7.08 -6.44
CA THR A 57 -9.45 7.59 -5.09
C THR A 57 -10.56 8.62 -5.17
N ARG A 58 -11.54 8.49 -4.29
CA ARG A 58 -12.66 9.44 -4.17
C ARG A 58 -12.16 10.82 -3.80
N GLU A 59 -12.72 11.83 -4.43
CA GLU A 59 -12.37 13.23 -4.21
C GLU A 59 -12.61 13.69 -2.77
N ASP A 60 -13.70 13.21 -2.14
CA ASP A 60 -14.03 13.54 -0.76
C ASP A 60 -12.99 12.98 0.25
N TYR A 61 -12.38 11.81 -0.04
CA TYR A 61 -11.27 11.28 0.75
C TYR A 61 -10.03 12.17 0.64
N LEU A 62 -9.70 12.61 -0.59
CA LEU A 62 -8.57 13.50 -0.81
C LEU A 62 -8.76 14.83 -0.09
N GLN A 63 -9.96 15.41 -0.13
CA GLN A 63 -10.28 16.66 0.55
C GLN A 63 -10.08 16.55 2.08
N GLU A 64 -10.47 15.43 2.70
CA GLU A 64 -10.25 15.22 4.13
C GLU A 64 -8.76 15.00 4.45
N LEU A 65 -8.08 14.15 3.70
CA LEU A 65 -6.69 13.83 3.97
C LEU A 65 -5.74 14.99 3.70
N GLN A 66 -6.06 15.88 2.75
CA GLN A 66 -5.30 17.10 2.47
C GLN A 66 -5.33 18.13 3.60
N LYS A 67 -6.22 17.99 4.59
CA LYS A 67 -6.19 18.80 5.81
C LYS A 67 -5.02 18.44 6.72
N ILE A 68 -4.43 17.26 6.56
CA ILE A 68 -3.23 16.83 7.28
C ILE A 68 -2.02 17.58 6.71
N PRO A 69 -1.17 18.22 7.55
CA PRO A 69 -0.12 19.15 7.09
C PRO A 69 0.79 18.61 5.98
N PHE A 70 1.15 17.35 6.06
CA PHE A 70 2.00 16.69 5.05
C PHE A 70 1.28 15.46 4.51
N PHE A 71 0.51 15.66 3.43
CA PHE A 71 -0.20 14.59 2.74
C PHE A 71 0.49 14.21 1.44
N ILE A 72 0.61 12.91 1.19
CA ILE A 72 1.13 12.33 -0.06
C ILE A 72 0.12 11.33 -0.58
N LEU A 73 -0.37 11.54 -1.80
CA LEU A 73 -1.00 10.47 -2.58
C LEU A 73 0.10 9.71 -3.32
N LEU A 74 0.27 8.44 -2.99
CA LEU A 74 1.24 7.58 -3.66
C LEU A 74 0.77 7.27 -5.07
N ASP A 75 1.57 7.65 -6.05
CA ASP A 75 1.32 7.42 -7.47
C ASP A 75 2.60 6.98 -8.21
N ALA A 76 2.47 6.73 -9.53
CA ALA A 76 3.59 6.28 -10.36
C ALA A 76 4.72 7.31 -10.48
N THR A 77 4.49 8.59 -10.13
CA THR A 77 5.47 9.68 -10.18
C THR A 77 6.14 9.93 -8.83
N THR A 78 5.60 9.35 -7.76
CA THR A 78 6.14 9.50 -6.41
C THR A 78 7.56 8.93 -6.35
N LYS A 79 8.49 9.73 -5.82
CA LYS A 79 9.88 9.29 -5.66
C LYS A 79 9.98 8.23 -4.59
N VAL A 80 10.45 7.07 -4.98
CA VAL A 80 10.68 5.91 -4.11
C VAL A 80 12.15 5.50 -4.13
N PRO A 81 12.69 4.84 -3.09
CA PRO A 81 14.11 4.49 -2.98
C PRO A 81 14.51 3.30 -3.86
N LEU A 82 13.90 3.14 -5.02
CA LEU A 82 14.19 2.07 -5.96
C LEU A 82 14.18 2.57 -7.41
N LYS A 83 14.85 1.85 -8.29
CA LYS A 83 14.79 2.05 -9.74
C LYS A 83 13.81 1.07 -10.34
N ASN A 84 12.70 1.57 -10.87
CA ASN A 84 11.70 0.74 -11.53
C ASN A 84 12.17 0.37 -12.95
N LEU A 85 12.43 -0.90 -13.19
CA LEU A 85 12.80 -1.48 -14.50
C LEU A 85 11.65 -2.33 -15.08
N TYR A 86 10.45 -2.22 -14.53
CA TYR A 86 9.28 -2.89 -15.08
C TYR A 86 8.97 -2.37 -16.48
N SER A 87 8.67 -3.29 -17.41
CA SER A 87 8.52 -2.95 -18.84
C SER A 87 7.39 -1.94 -19.12
N THR A 88 6.35 -1.91 -18.27
CA THR A 88 5.23 -0.98 -18.34
C THR A 88 5.05 -0.25 -17.00
N PRO A 89 5.93 0.70 -16.65
CA PRO A 89 5.98 1.29 -15.30
C PRO A 89 4.66 1.93 -14.85
N THR A 90 3.90 2.48 -15.79
CA THR A 90 2.61 3.16 -15.53
C THR A 90 1.46 2.21 -15.20
N THR A 91 1.61 0.91 -15.48
CA THR A 91 0.59 -0.11 -15.19
C THR A 91 0.91 -0.94 -13.95
N LEU A 92 2.05 -0.66 -13.30
CA LEU A 92 2.43 -1.35 -12.07
C LEU A 92 1.54 -0.87 -10.93
N GLY A 93 0.95 -1.80 -10.19
CA GLY A 93 0.14 -1.50 -9.02
C GLY A 93 0.93 -0.71 -7.97
N ILE A 94 0.30 0.30 -7.41
CA ILE A 94 0.93 1.20 -6.43
C ILE A 94 1.26 0.46 -5.13
N ASP A 95 0.41 -0.48 -4.73
CA ASP A 95 0.63 -1.41 -3.63
C ASP A 95 1.97 -2.18 -3.78
N ARG A 96 2.26 -2.67 -4.97
CA ARG A 96 3.50 -3.38 -5.29
C ARG A 96 4.72 -2.45 -5.20
N ILE A 97 4.58 -1.19 -5.64
CA ILE A 97 5.63 -0.17 -5.49
C ILE A 97 5.91 0.10 -4.01
N ALA A 98 4.87 0.23 -3.18
CA ALA A 98 5.01 0.46 -1.75
C ALA A 98 5.74 -0.71 -1.06
N LEU A 99 5.35 -1.95 -1.35
CA LEU A 99 6.01 -3.16 -0.82
C LEU A 99 7.47 -3.25 -1.28
N ALA A 100 7.74 -2.90 -2.53
CA ALA A 100 9.10 -2.87 -3.08
C ALA A 100 9.97 -1.83 -2.38
N ALA A 101 9.44 -0.63 -2.12
CA ALA A 101 10.13 0.42 -1.38
C ALA A 101 10.44 -0.01 0.06
N ALA A 102 9.49 -0.66 0.73
CA ALA A 102 9.69 -1.23 2.06
C ALA A 102 10.81 -2.29 2.07
N ALA A 103 10.84 -3.18 1.09
CA ALA A 103 11.87 -4.22 0.99
C ALA A 103 13.28 -3.62 0.80
N VAL A 104 13.42 -2.57 -0.01
CA VAL A 104 14.70 -1.85 -0.18
C VAL A 104 15.16 -1.23 1.13
N SER A 105 14.24 -0.64 1.90
CA SER A 105 14.53 -0.01 3.18
C SER A 105 14.92 -1.04 4.26
N LEU A 106 14.18 -2.15 4.35
CA LEU A 106 14.38 -3.17 5.38
C LEU A 106 15.56 -4.11 5.08
N TYR A 107 15.86 -4.32 3.80
CA TYR A 107 16.89 -5.26 3.35
C TYR A 107 17.82 -4.61 2.32
N PRO A 108 18.53 -3.53 2.68
CA PRO A 108 19.38 -2.81 1.75
C PRO A 108 20.49 -3.71 1.18
N GLN A 109 20.78 -3.52 -0.11
CA GLN A 109 21.83 -4.26 -0.84
C GLN A 109 21.64 -5.78 -0.82
N LYS A 110 20.39 -6.26 -0.77
CA LYS A 110 20.05 -7.69 -0.89
C LYS A 110 19.11 -7.93 -2.06
N ASN A 111 19.20 -9.13 -2.63
CA ASN A 111 18.15 -9.63 -3.50
C ASN A 111 16.95 -10.02 -2.62
N SER A 112 15.78 -9.53 -2.96
CA SER A 112 14.55 -9.73 -2.19
C SER A 112 13.43 -10.22 -3.09
N LEU A 113 12.80 -11.33 -2.71
CA LEU A 113 11.51 -11.76 -3.22
C LEU A 113 10.45 -11.34 -2.23
N ILE A 114 9.50 -10.55 -2.71
CA ILE A 114 8.36 -10.06 -1.93
C ILE A 114 7.15 -10.89 -2.31
N ILE A 115 6.44 -11.41 -1.32
CA ILE A 115 5.20 -12.15 -1.52
C ILE A 115 4.13 -11.45 -0.71
N ASP A 116 3.10 -10.93 -1.39
CA ASP A 116 1.89 -10.40 -0.75
C ASP A 116 0.73 -11.34 -1.05
N ALA A 117 0.13 -11.87 0.02
CA ALA A 117 -0.93 -12.87 -0.03
C ALA A 117 -2.25 -12.28 0.45
N GLY A 118 -3.06 -11.82 -0.51
CA GLY A 118 -4.39 -11.28 -0.29
C GLY A 118 -5.42 -11.87 -1.26
N THR A 119 -6.30 -11.03 -1.77
CA THR A 119 -7.25 -11.38 -2.85
C THR A 119 -6.54 -11.97 -4.06
N CYS A 120 -5.40 -11.38 -4.42
CA CYS A 120 -4.39 -11.99 -5.28
C CYS A 120 -3.14 -12.30 -4.47
N ILE A 121 -2.30 -13.19 -4.99
CA ILE A 121 -0.93 -13.37 -4.50
C ILE A 121 -0.01 -12.75 -5.52
N THR A 122 0.75 -11.73 -5.10
CA THR A 122 1.78 -11.11 -5.92
C THR A 122 3.15 -11.61 -5.53
N TYR A 123 4.05 -11.67 -6.50
CA TYR A 123 5.44 -12.04 -6.32
C TYR A 123 6.26 -10.97 -7.01
N ASP A 124 7.10 -10.27 -6.26
CA ASP A 124 7.89 -9.15 -6.76
C ASP A 124 9.36 -9.34 -6.45
N PHE A 125 10.22 -9.01 -7.39
CA PHE A 125 11.66 -9.20 -7.21
C PHE A 125 12.42 -7.88 -7.33
N ILE A 126 13.27 -7.64 -6.33
CA ILE A 126 14.21 -6.53 -6.27
C ILE A 126 15.62 -7.10 -6.15
N ASN A 127 16.53 -6.58 -6.94
CA ASN A 127 17.93 -6.98 -6.86
C ASN A 127 18.71 -6.14 -5.85
N LEU A 128 19.95 -6.56 -5.56
CA LEU A 128 20.87 -5.90 -4.62
C LEU A 128 21.24 -4.44 -4.97
N LYS A 129 20.90 -3.96 -6.18
CA LYS A 129 21.09 -2.58 -6.63
C LYS A 129 19.84 -1.73 -6.43
N SER A 130 18.84 -2.24 -5.70
CA SER A 130 17.53 -1.61 -5.55
C SER A 130 16.79 -1.41 -6.89
N GLU A 131 16.97 -2.32 -7.83
CA GLU A 131 16.26 -2.32 -9.10
C GLU A 131 15.07 -3.29 -9.01
N TYR A 132 13.86 -2.79 -9.23
CA TYR A 132 12.64 -3.57 -9.34
C TYR A 132 12.56 -4.18 -10.73
N LEU A 133 12.64 -5.51 -10.83
CA LEU A 133 12.70 -6.23 -12.10
C LEU A 133 11.33 -6.73 -12.58
N GLY A 134 10.30 -6.61 -11.75
CA GLY A 134 8.97 -7.12 -12.03
C GLY A 134 8.62 -8.33 -11.17
N GLY A 135 7.58 -9.04 -11.59
CA GLY A 135 7.07 -10.17 -10.83
C GLY A 135 5.90 -10.85 -11.52
N ALA A 136 5.11 -11.59 -10.72
CA ALA A 136 3.95 -12.32 -11.17
C ALA A 136 2.74 -12.04 -10.26
N ILE A 137 1.54 -12.27 -10.77
CA ILE A 137 0.29 -12.23 -10.02
C ILE A 137 -0.43 -13.56 -10.24
N SER A 138 -0.95 -14.12 -9.16
CA SER A 138 -1.82 -15.30 -9.20
C SER A 138 -3.07 -15.09 -8.35
N PRO A 139 -4.16 -15.84 -8.58
CA PRO A 139 -5.32 -15.78 -7.72
C PRO A 139 -4.96 -16.13 -6.28
N GLY A 140 -5.53 -15.40 -5.31
CA GLY A 140 -5.45 -15.73 -3.89
C GLY A 140 -6.20 -17.03 -3.55
N ILE A 141 -6.04 -17.50 -2.33
CA ILE A 141 -6.61 -18.79 -1.88
C ILE A 141 -8.14 -18.78 -2.00
N ASP A 142 -8.78 -17.75 -1.50
CA ASP A 142 -10.25 -17.64 -1.54
C ASP A 142 -10.78 -17.57 -2.97
N VAL A 143 -10.11 -16.81 -3.84
CA VAL A 143 -10.48 -16.73 -5.26
C VAL A 143 -10.39 -18.09 -5.95
N ARG A 144 -9.36 -18.90 -5.62
CA ARG A 144 -9.22 -20.27 -6.15
C ARG A 144 -10.35 -21.17 -5.70
N TYR A 145 -10.72 -21.12 -4.41
CA TYR A 145 -11.84 -21.92 -3.90
C TYR A 145 -13.18 -21.49 -4.51
N GLN A 146 -13.42 -20.19 -4.60
CA GLN A 146 -14.63 -19.65 -5.23
C GLN A 146 -14.74 -20.05 -6.71
N SER A 147 -13.60 -20.04 -7.45
CA SER A 147 -13.59 -20.46 -8.85
C SER A 147 -13.97 -21.94 -9.03
N LEU A 148 -13.56 -22.81 -8.11
CA LEU A 148 -13.95 -24.23 -8.14
C LEU A 148 -15.45 -24.46 -7.82
N HIS A 149 -16.08 -23.52 -7.14
CA HIS A 149 -17.52 -23.62 -6.84
C HIS A 149 -18.38 -23.13 -7.99
N HIS A 150 -17.83 -22.30 -8.88
CA HIS A 150 -18.54 -21.78 -10.08
C HIS A 150 -18.50 -22.70 -11.30
N TYR A 151 -17.62 -23.69 -11.32
CA TYR A 151 -17.45 -24.70 -12.37
C TYR A 151 -17.77 -26.10 -11.85
#